data_672c7550601fe67822c62904e5ef43fa
#
_entry.id   672c7550601fe67822c62904e5ef43fa
#
_cell.length_a   1.000
_cell.length_b   1.000
_cell.length_c   1.000
_cell.angle_alpha   90.00
_cell.angle_beta   90.00
_cell.angle_gamma   90.00
#
_symmetry.space_group_name_H-M   'P 1'
#
loop_
_entity.id
_entity.type
_entity.pdbx_description
1 polymer ?
#
loop_
_entity_poly.entity_id
_entity_poly.type
_entity_poly.pdbx_seq_one_letter_code
_entity_poly.pdbx_strand_id
1 'polypeptide(L)'
;SILGAIGLYILGNSTTGLVMVLAVTIYGIAKTFFWPTMLGVVGERFPRGGAVTMGIVGGVGMLSAGLLGGPGIGYKQDYFASNKIKVESTESYDRYKAEQENGFLFFRPIKGLDGSKVAILRDNGEQLKADIERWESTGKELSDNANLSNLKNWWDNAQTMVNIDKVPVEQAGFYGAGRALVITALIPLTMALGYLILIL
;
A
#
# COMPACT_ATOMS: atom_id res chain seq x y z
N SER A 1 21.03 2.89 -5.54
CA SER A 1 19.74 3.64 -5.61
C SER A 1 19.08 3.53 -6.98
N ILE A 2 19.82 3.72 -8.11
CA ILE A 2 19.28 3.62 -9.48
C ILE A 2 18.65 2.25 -9.75
N LEU A 3 19.34 1.17 -9.41
CA LEU A 3 18.83 -0.19 -9.56
C LEU A 3 17.52 -0.41 -8.78
N GLY A 4 17.39 0.19 -7.60
CA GLY A 4 16.15 0.14 -6.81
C GLY A 4 14.99 0.90 -7.47
N ALA A 5 15.26 2.05 -8.07
CA ALA A 5 14.27 2.81 -8.82
C ALA A 5 13.79 2.03 -10.05
N ILE A 6 14.71 1.42 -10.80
CA ILE A 6 14.38 0.57 -11.96
C ILE A 6 13.53 -0.62 -11.53
N GLY A 7 13.91 -1.33 -10.46
CA GLY A 7 13.15 -2.48 -9.94
C GLY A 7 11.71 -2.11 -9.58
N LEU A 8 11.50 -1.00 -8.85
CA LEU A 8 10.16 -0.51 -8.50
C LEU A 8 9.36 -0.06 -9.72
N TYR A 9 10.00 0.60 -10.69
CA TYR A 9 9.34 1.03 -11.91
C TYR A 9 8.86 -0.15 -12.75
N ILE A 10 9.72 -1.15 -12.94
CA ILE A 10 9.36 -2.39 -13.66
C ILE A 10 8.24 -3.10 -12.90
N LEU A 11 8.36 -3.27 -11.58
CA LEU A 11 7.36 -3.94 -10.76
C LEU A 11 5.99 -3.29 -10.87
N GLY A 12 5.95 -1.96 -10.79
CA GLY A 12 4.70 -1.20 -10.84
C GLY A 12 4.00 -1.18 -12.21
N ASN A 13 4.72 -1.52 -13.30
CA ASN A 13 4.17 -1.65 -14.65
C ASN A 13 4.04 -3.11 -15.12
N SER A 14 4.42 -4.08 -14.27
CA SER A 14 4.41 -5.49 -14.66
C SER A 14 3.01 -6.07 -14.60
N THR A 15 2.68 -6.87 -15.61
CA THR A 15 1.44 -7.64 -15.69
C THR A 15 1.68 -9.16 -15.65
N THR A 16 2.93 -9.58 -15.82
CA THR A 16 3.34 -11.00 -15.91
C THR A 16 4.06 -11.42 -14.64
N GLY A 17 3.69 -12.54 -14.04
CA GLY A 17 4.26 -13.05 -12.80
C GLY A 17 5.78 -13.21 -12.83
N LEU A 18 6.35 -13.70 -13.94
CA LEU A 18 7.80 -13.83 -14.11
C LEU A 18 8.51 -12.47 -14.01
N VAL A 19 7.99 -11.44 -14.70
CA VAL A 19 8.56 -10.09 -14.66
C VAL A 19 8.43 -9.49 -13.27
N MET A 20 7.33 -9.74 -12.55
CA MET A 20 7.15 -9.31 -11.16
C MET A 20 8.22 -9.93 -10.25
N VAL A 21 8.46 -11.23 -10.36
CA VAL A 21 9.48 -11.93 -9.55
C VAL A 21 10.88 -11.37 -9.84
N LEU A 22 11.24 -11.17 -11.10
CA LEU A 22 12.52 -10.56 -11.49
C LEU A 22 12.65 -9.13 -10.94
N ALA A 23 11.62 -8.31 -11.08
CA ALA A 23 11.63 -6.94 -10.61
C ALA A 23 11.74 -6.84 -9.07
N VAL A 24 11.01 -7.70 -8.33
CA VAL A 24 11.14 -7.80 -6.87
C VAL A 24 12.54 -8.24 -6.46
N THR A 25 13.13 -9.19 -7.18
CA THR A 25 14.51 -9.66 -6.90
C THR A 25 15.52 -8.53 -7.12
N ILE A 26 15.43 -7.80 -8.24
CA ILE A 26 16.27 -6.64 -8.53
C ILE A 26 16.12 -5.57 -7.44
N TYR A 27 14.88 -5.24 -7.07
CA TYR A 27 14.61 -4.28 -6.01
C TYR A 27 15.15 -4.77 -4.65
N GLY A 28 14.93 -6.04 -4.31
CA GLY A 28 15.42 -6.65 -3.08
C GLY A 28 16.94 -6.54 -2.93
N ILE A 29 17.68 -6.90 -3.97
CA ILE A 29 19.15 -6.77 -4.01
C ILE A 29 19.54 -5.29 -3.82
N ALA A 30 18.92 -4.37 -4.56
CA ALA A 30 19.22 -2.95 -4.44
C ALA A 30 18.93 -2.40 -3.03
N LYS A 31 17.83 -2.81 -2.42
CA LYS A 31 17.40 -2.37 -1.09
C LYS A 31 18.40 -2.77 0.01
N THR A 32 19.05 -3.92 -0.11
CA THR A 32 20.03 -4.37 0.90
C THR A 32 21.19 -3.40 1.06
N PHE A 33 21.54 -2.65 0.02
CA PHE A 33 22.63 -1.67 0.05
C PHE A 33 22.22 -0.28 0.55
N PHE A 34 20.93 0.04 0.65
CA PHE A 34 20.52 1.40 1.01
C PHE A 34 20.97 1.79 2.41
N TRP A 35 20.74 0.91 3.37
CA TRP A 35 21.08 1.18 4.77
C TRP A 35 22.58 1.22 5.04
N PRO A 36 23.38 0.22 4.64
CA PRO A 36 24.84 0.26 4.82
C PRO A 36 25.48 1.45 4.12
N THR A 37 25.05 1.78 2.90
CA THR A 37 25.60 2.93 2.15
C THR A 37 25.32 4.24 2.87
N MET A 38 24.10 4.44 3.37
CA MET A 38 23.75 5.66 4.12
C MET A 38 24.60 5.80 5.38
N LEU A 39 24.72 4.74 6.16
CA LEU A 39 25.56 4.75 7.37
C LEU A 39 27.05 4.96 7.06
N GLY A 40 27.54 4.36 5.97
CA GLY A 40 28.91 4.57 5.48
C GLY A 40 29.18 6.04 5.17
N VAL A 41 28.32 6.67 4.36
CA VAL A 41 28.43 8.10 4.02
C VAL A 41 28.40 8.99 5.28
N VAL A 42 27.50 8.69 6.22
CA VAL A 42 27.43 9.43 7.51
C VAL A 42 28.70 9.25 8.31
N GLY A 43 29.24 8.03 8.43
CA GLY A 43 30.49 7.74 9.15
C GLY A 43 31.71 8.44 8.56
N GLU A 44 31.82 8.50 7.24
CA GLU A 44 32.90 9.17 6.52
C GLU A 44 32.82 10.70 6.63
N ARG A 45 31.63 11.28 6.50
CA ARG A 45 31.45 12.73 6.52
C ARG A 45 31.46 13.32 7.93
N PHE A 46 31.02 12.56 8.93
CA PHE A 46 30.89 13.01 10.32
C PHE A 46 31.62 12.09 11.32
N PRO A 47 32.93 11.87 11.16
CA PRO A 47 33.65 10.90 11.99
C PRO A 47 33.62 11.22 13.47
N ARG A 48 33.55 12.54 13.84
CA ARG A 48 33.48 12.97 15.23
C ARG A 48 32.15 12.66 15.92
N GLY A 49 31.08 12.40 15.16
CA GLY A 49 29.76 12.08 15.69
C GLY A 49 29.62 10.63 16.13
N GLY A 50 30.46 9.73 15.61
CA GLY A 50 30.50 8.33 15.99
C GLY A 50 29.14 7.63 15.98
N ALA A 51 28.92 6.75 16.95
CA ALA A 51 27.69 5.97 17.11
C ALA A 51 26.44 6.83 17.33
N VAL A 52 26.58 8.01 17.94
CA VAL A 52 25.45 8.91 18.22
C VAL A 52 24.86 9.45 16.92
N THR A 53 25.69 9.94 15.99
CA THR A 53 25.23 10.44 14.69
C THR A 53 24.59 9.33 13.87
N MET A 54 25.19 8.15 13.84
CA MET A 54 24.60 6.98 13.14
C MET A 54 23.26 6.57 13.74
N GLY A 55 23.15 6.57 15.09
CA GLY A 55 21.90 6.27 15.80
C GLY A 55 20.80 7.26 15.50
N ILE A 56 21.09 8.56 15.49
CA ILE A 56 20.11 9.62 15.16
C ILE A 56 19.63 9.47 13.72
N VAL A 57 20.54 9.36 12.76
CA VAL A 57 20.17 9.21 11.34
C VAL A 57 19.38 7.94 11.12
N GLY A 58 19.78 6.83 11.76
CA GLY A 58 19.06 5.56 11.73
C GLY A 58 17.65 5.68 12.30
N GLY A 59 17.50 6.28 13.46
CA GLY A 59 16.20 6.50 14.12
C GLY A 59 15.27 7.38 13.31
N VAL A 60 15.74 8.50 12.78
CA VAL A 60 14.96 9.37 11.88
C VAL A 60 14.54 8.63 10.62
N GLY A 61 15.42 7.81 10.04
CA GLY A 61 15.10 6.99 8.86
C GLY A 61 13.98 6.01 9.13
N MET A 62 14.02 5.29 10.26
CA MET A 62 12.98 4.34 10.66
C MET A 62 11.64 5.05 10.94
N LEU A 63 11.65 6.17 11.66
CA LEU A 63 10.45 6.96 11.91
C LEU A 63 9.84 7.47 10.61
N SER A 64 10.66 7.97 9.68
CA SER A 64 10.20 8.44 8.38
C SER A 64 9.56 7.30 7.57
N ALA A 65 10.15 6.11 7.56
CA ALA A 65 9.59 4.95 6.87
C ALA A 65 8.25 4.53 7.47
N GLY A 66 8.11 4.51 8.80
CA GLY A 66 6.86 4.14 9.48
C GLY A 66 5.76 5.19 9.35
N LEU A 67 6.07 6.46 9.62
CA LEU A 67 5.07 7.52 9.67
C LEU A 67 4.71 8.10 8.30
N LEU A 68 5.66 8.11 7.36
CA LEU A 68 5.46 8.71 6.04
C LEU A 68 5.40 7.67 4.93
N GLY A 69 6.28 6.67 4.96
CA GLY A 69 6.40 5.69 3.88
C GLY A 69 5.16 4.81 3.73
N GLY A 70 4.77 4.11 4.78
CA GLY A 70 3.60 3.22 4.77
C GLY A 70 2.31 3.96 4.43
N PRO A 71 1.90 4.98 5.23
CA PRO A 71 0.68 5.74 4.97
C PRO A 71 0.68 6.46 3.62
N GLY A 72 1.84 6.97 3.18
CA GLY A 72 1.95 7.65 1.88
C GLY A 72 1.77 6.71 0.69
N ILE A 73 2.31 5.49 0.77
CA ILE A 73 2.10 4.45 -0.26
C ILE A 73 0.63 4.01 -0.26
N GLY A 74 0.06 3.76 0.92
CA GLY A 74 -1.36 3.38 1.07
C GLY A 74 -2.29 4.45 0.46
N TYR A 75 -2.11 5.71 0.81
CA TYR A 75 -2.87 6.81 0.23
C TYR A 75 -2.76 6.85 -1.31
N LYS A 76 -1.56 6.69 -1.87
CA LYS A 76 -1.37 6.67 -3.33
C LYS A 76 -2.08 5.49 -3.98
N GLN A 77 -2.00 4.33 -3.36
CA GLN A 77 -2.69 3.12 -3.82
C GLN A 77 -4.21 3.35 -3.88
N ASP A 78 -4.79 3.85 -2.79
CA ASP A 78 -6.22 4.16 -2.71
C ASP A 78 -6.64 5.24 -3.70
N TYR A 79 -5.82 6.28 -3.85
CA TYR A 79 -6.10 7.36 -4.80
C TYR A 79 -6.21 6.85 -6.24
N PHE A 80 -5.24 6.05 -6.69
CA PHE A 80 -5.25 5.55 -8.06
C PHE A 80 -6.29 4.45 -8.27
N ALA A 81 -6.49 3.57 -7.29
CA ALA A 81 -7.53 2.54 -7.36
C ALA A 81 -8.92 3.16 -7.43
N SER A 82 -9.23 4.11 -6.57
CA SER A 82 -10.53 4.79 -6.53
C SER A 82 -10.82 5.57 -7.79
N ASN A 83 -9.84 6.30 -8.32
CA ASN A 83 -10.02 7.02 -9.58
C ASN A 83 -10.23 6.06 -10.76
N LYS A 84 -9.51 4.94 -10.79
CA LYS A 84 -9.64 3.93 -11.84
C LYS A 84 -11.05 3.34 -11.86
N ILE A 85 -11.50 2.81 -10.73
CA ILE A 85 -12.81 2.16 -10.65
C ILE A 85 -13.96 3.16 -10.84
N LYS A 86 -13.81 4.40 -10.36
CA LYS A 86 -14.82 5.44 -10.54
C LYS A 86 -15.09 5.78 -12.01
N VAL A 87 -14.05 5.68 -12.85
CA VAL A 87 -14.17 5.90 -14.29
C VAL A 87 -14.72 4.67 -15.00
N GLU A 88 -14.34 3.46 -14.58
CA GLU A 88 -14.73 2.21 -15.24
C GLU A 88 -16.12 1.71 -14.81
N SER A 89 -16.45 1.83 -13.53
CA SER A 89 -17.72 1.43 -12.95
C SER A 89 -18.02 2.27 -11.71
N THR A 90 -18.72 3.39 -11.90
CA THR A 90 -19.15 4.26 -10.80
C THR A 90 -20.00 3.50 -9.79
N GLU A 91 -20.85 2.57 -10.25
CA GLU A 91 -21.73 1.79 -9.38
C GLU A 91 -20.93 0.83 -8.48
N SER A 92 -19.93 0.15 -9.01
CA SER A 92 -19.03 -0.70 -8.22
C SER A 92 -18.21 0.16 -7.24
N TYR A 93 -17.73 1.34 -7.67
CA TYR A 93 -17.06 2.26 -6.75
C TYR A 93 -17.98 2.65 -5.58
N ASP A 94 -19.24 3.00 -5.84
CA ASP A 94 -20.19 3.42 -4.82
C ASP A 94 -20.50 2.30 -3.80
N ARG A 95 -20.49 1.03 -4.22
CA ARG A 95 -20.67 -0.13 -3.33
C ARG A 95 -19.46 -0.39 -2.45
N TYR A 96 -18.25 -0.22 -3.00
CA TYR A 96 -16.99 -0.61 -2.34
C TYR A 96 -16.18 0.54 -1.76
N LYS A 97 -16.61 1.81 -1.94
CA LYS A 97 -15.93 2.96 -1.32
C LYS A 97 -15.99 2.93 0.20
N ALA A 98 -14.97 3.46 0.84
CA ALA A 98 -14.94 3.69 2.26
C ALA A 98 -15.98 4.75 2.67
N GLU A 99 -16.51 4.64 3.87
CA GLU A 99 -17.45 5.63 4.42
C GLU A 99 -16.74 6.94 4.75
N GLN A 100 -15.56 6.84 5.31
CA GLN A 100 -14.75 7.97 5.72
C GLN A 100 -13.72 8.35 4.64
N GLU A 101 -13.44 9.64 4.57
CA GLU A 101 -12.35 10.14 3.74
C GLU A 101 -11.03 10.00 4.47
N ASN A 102 -10.02 9.51 3.77
CA ASN A 102 -8.65 9.43 4.24
C ASN A 102 -7.77 10.43 3.51
N GLY A 103 -7.10 11.31 4.26
CA GLY A 103 -6.10 12.24 3.76
C GLY A 103 -4.70 11.81 4.20
N PHE A 104 -3.69 12.33 3.51
CA PHE A 104 -2.30 12.14 3.91
C PHE A 104 -1.54 13.46 3.78
N LEU A 105 -1.06 14.00 4.91
CA LEU A 105 -0.37 15.30 4.98
C LEU A 105 -1.19 16.43 4.33
N PHE A 106 -0.64 17.03 3.28
CA PHE A 106 -1.25 18.12 2.51
C PHE A 106 -2.02 17.63 1.26
N PHE A 107 -2.11 16.32 1.06
CA PHE A 107 -2.89 15.76 -0.03
C PHE A 107 -4.38 15.80 0.27
N ARG A 108 -5.18 15.97 -0.78
CA ARG A 108 -6.63 16.10 -0.67
C ARG A 108 -7.24 14.80 -0.11
N PRO A 109 -8.14 14.87 0.89
CA PRO A 109 -8.85 13.68 1.37
C PRO A 109 -9.63 12.99 0.24
N ILE A 110 -9.63 11.66 0.28
CA ILE A 110 -10.31 10.81 -0.69
C ILE A 110 -11.09 9.70 0.02
N LYS A 111 -12.17 9.23 -0.60
CA LYS A 111 -12.78 7.96 -0.25
C LYS A 111 -12.10 6.86 -1.05
N GLY A 112 -11.20 6.14 -0.39
CA GLY A 112 -10.56 4.95 -0.92
C GLY A 112 -11.54 3.79 -1.09
N LEU A 113 -11.05 2.64 -1.54
CA LEU A 113 -11.81 1.41 -1.45
C LEU A 113 -11.76 0.87 0.00
N ASP A 114 -12.89 0.38 0.49
CA ASP A 114 -12.95 -0.27 1.80
C ASP A 114 -12.28 -1.63 1.75
N GLY A 115 -11.16 -1.78 2.47
CA GLY A 115 -10.37 -3.00 2.46
C GLY A 115 -11.14 -4.23 2.94
N SER A 116 -12.07 -4.08 3.90
CA SER A 116 -12.91 -5.17 4.41
C SER A 116 -13.90 -5.62 3.34
N LYS A 117 -14.56 -4.68 2.67
CA LYS A 117 -15.50 -4.98 1.56
C LYS A 117 -14.78 -5.66 0.39
N VAL A 118 -13.58 -5.17 0.03
CA VAL A 118 -12.76 -5.77 -1.03
C VAL A 118 -12.28 -7.18 -0.66
N ALA A 119 -11.92 -7.43 0.60
CA ALA A 119 -11.54 -8.75 1.07
C ALA A 119 -12.72 -9.74 0.97
N ILE A 120 -13.89 -9.33 1.43
CA ILE A 120 -15.13 -10.13 1.35
C ILE A 120 -15.49 -10.46 -0.11
N LEU A 121 -15.31 -9.51 -1.04
CA LEU A 121 -15.53 -9.76 -2.46
C LEU A 121 -14.59 -10.84 -3.02
N ARG A 122 -13.32 -10.83 -2.63
CA ARG A 122 -12.29 -11.75 -3.13
C ARG A 122 -12.60 -13.21 -2.81
N ASP A 123 -13.03 -13.48 -1.59
CA ASP A 123 -13.33 -14.82 -1.09
C ASP A 123 -14.83 -15.17 -1.13
N ASN A 124 -15.66 -14.32 -1.77
CA ASN A 124 -17.10 -14.47 -1.86
C ASN A 124 -17.80 -14.56 -0.48
N GLY A 125 -17.26 -13.89 0.54
CA GLY A 125 -17.84 -13.81 1.87
C GLY A 125 -17.51 -15.00 2.78
N GLU A 126 -16.63 -15.90 2.40
CA GLU A 126 -16.28 -17.10 3.21
C GLU A 126 -15.66 -16.70 4.55
N GLN A 127 -14.71 -15.77 4.54
CA GLN A 127 -14.09 -15.30 5.78
C GLN A 127 -15.09 -14.56 6.69
N LEU A 128 -15.94 -13.72 6.10
CA LEU A 128 -16.98 -13.01 6.85
C LEU A 128 -17.92 -14.00 7.56
N LYS A 129 -18.35 -15.05 6.86
CA LYS A 129 -19.18 -16.11 7.44
C LYS A 129 -18.45 -16.81 8.59
N ALA A 130 -17.20 -17.19 8.42
CA ALA A 130 -16.40 -17.81 9.45
C ALA A 130 -16.20 -16.91 10.69
N ASP A 131 -16.02 -15.60 10.49
CA ASP A 131 -15.87 -14.63 11.57
C ASP A 131 -17.18 -14.43 12.34
N ILE A 132 -18.33 -14.45 11.66
CA ILE A 132 -19.65 -14.42 12.30
C ILE A 132 -19.88 -15.69 13.14
N GLU A 133 -19.65 -16.88 12.56
CA GLU A 133 -19.80 -18.15 13.28
C GLU A 133 -18.89 -18.22 14.52
N ARG A 134 -17.66 -17.72 14.39
CA ARG A 134 -16.73 -17.63 15.52
C ARG A 134 -17.25 -16.68 16.61
N TRP A 135 -17.80 -15.53 16.22
CA TRP A 135 -18.38 -14.58 17.17
C TRP A 135 -19.57 -15.18 17.93
N GLU A 136 -20.51 -15.78 17.21
CA GLU A 136 -21.71 -16.40 17.77
C GLU A 136 -21.38 -17.61 18.67
N SER A 137 -20.30 -18.35 18.35
CA SER A 137 -19.82 -19.46 19.20
C SER A 137 -19.35 -19.01 20.60
N THR A 138 -19.08 -17.71 20.80
CA THR A 138 -18.78 -17.14 22.11
C THR A 138 -20.04 -16.86 22.96
N GLY A 139 -21.24 -17.19 22.47
CA GLY A 139 -22.51 -16.92 23.12
C GLY A 139 -22.99 -15.47 23.04
N LYS A 140 -22.44 -14.69 22.08
CA LYS A 140 -22.83 -13.29 21.83
C LYS A 140 -23.68 -13.19 20.58
N GLU A 141 -24.60 -12.24 20.59
CA GLU A 141 -25.40 -11.94 19.39
C GLU A 141 -24.57 -11.12 18.37
N LEU A 142 -24.88 -11.27 17.09
CA LEU A 142 -24.23 -10.50 16.04
C LEU A 142 -24.45 -8.99 16.21
N SER A 143 -25.58 -8.59 16.76
CA SER A 143 -25.95 -7.21 17.11
C SER A 143 -24.96 -6.54 18.08
N ASP A 144 -24.26 -7.32 18.90
CA ASP A 144 -23.25 -6.82 19.84
C ASP A 144 -21.95 -6.40 19.14
N ASN A 145 -21.78 -6.80 17.87
CA ASN A 145 -20.65 -6.40 17.02
C ASN A 145 -21.12 -5.59 15.82
N ALA A 146 -21.21 -4.28 16.00
CA ALA A 146 -21.69 -3.37 14.97
C ALA A 146 -20.89 -3.49 13.64
N ASN A 147 -19.60 -3.77 13.71
CA ASN A 147 -18.76 -3.90 12.50
C ASN A 147 -19.14 -5.15 11.69
N LEU A 148 -19.21 -6.32 12.32
CA LEU A 148 -19.61 -7.57 11.65
C LEU A 148 -21.05 -7.48 11.15
N SER A 149 -21.95 -6.89 11.95
CA SER A 149 -23.36 -6.70 11.57
C SER A 149 -23.48 -5.80 10.32
N ASN A 150 -22.76 -4.69 10.28
CA ASN A 150 -22.74 -3.78 9.13
C ASN A 150 -22.17 -4.45 7.88
N LEU A 151 -21.05 -5.17 8.00
CA LEU A 151 -20.45 -5.90 6.89
C LEU A 151 -21.37 -7.00 6.36
N LYS A 152 -22.06 -7.72 7.26
CA LYS A 152 -23.06 -8.72 6.85
C LYS A 152 -24.21 -8.08 6.08
N ASN A 153 -24.81 -7.03 6.63
CA ASN A 153 -25.94 -6.33 5.99
C ASN A 153 -25.54 -5.77 4.61
N TRP A 154 -24.31 -5.22 4.51
CA TRP A 154 -23.78 -4.77 3.24
C TRP A 154 -23.58 -5.95 2.25
N TRP A 155 -22.99 -7.06 2.71
CA TRP A 155 -22.73 -8.22 1.87
C TRP A 155 -24.00 -8.89 1.37
N ASP A 156 -25.03 -9.00 2.19
CA ASP A 156 -26.32 -9.59 1.81
C ASP A 156 -26.92 -8.89 0.56
N ASN A 157 -26.60 -7.60 0.36
CA ASN A 157 -26.99 -6.84 -0.83
C ASN A 157 -25.93 -6.94 -1.96
N ALA A 158 -24.65 -6.90 -1.62
CA ALA A 158 -23.56 -6.83 -2.60
C ALA A 158 -23.30 -8.19 -3.29
N GLN A 159 -23.56 -9.31 -2.62
CA GLN A 159 -23.29 -10.67 -3.15
C GLN A 159 -23.97 -10.95 -4.49
N THR A 160 -25.11 -10.34 -4.77
CA THR A 160 -25.82 -10.49 -6.04
C THR A 160 -25.06 -9.87 -7.22
N MET A 161 -24.15 -8.91 -6.94
CA MET A 161 -23.38 -8.17 -7.95
C MET A 161 -21.93 -8.65 -8.06
N VAL A 162 -21.53 -9.71 -7.36
CA VAL A 162 -20.16 -10.24 -7.34
C VAL A 162 -19.59 -10.45 -8.75
N ASN A 163 -20.36 -11.04 -9.66
CA ASN A 163 -19.92 -11.31 -11.01
C ASN A 163 -19.62 -10.06 -11.84
N ILE A 164 -20.26 -8.93 -11.49
CA ILE A 164 -20.07 -7.63 -12.16
C ILE A 164 -18.95 -6.87 -11.48
N ASP A 165 -18.88 -6.90 -10.15
CA ASP A 165 -18.00 -6.07 -9.35
C ASP A 165 -16.58 -6.62 -9.22
N LYS A 166 -16.40 -7.95 -9.24
CA LYS A 166 -15.12 -8.60 -8.91
C LYS A 166 -13.99 -8.13 -9.83
N VAL A 167 -14.22 -8.16 -11.13
CA VAL A 167 -13.18 -7.78 -12.11
C VAL A 167 -12.81 -6.31 -12.02
N PRO A 168 -13.73 -5.34 -12.03
CA PRO A 168 -13.37 -3.92 -11.91
C PRO A 168 -12.67 -3.58 -10.60
N VAL A 169 -13.14 -4.14 -9.47
CA VAL A 169 -12.55 -3.87 -8.14
C VAL A 169 -11.13 -4.43 -8.05
N GLU A 170 -10.91 -5.67 -8.48
CA GLU A 170 -9.58 -6.28 -8.48
C GLU A 170 -8.61 -5.55 -9.41
N GLN A 171 -9.03 -5.22 -10.63
CA GLN A 171 -8.21 -4.48 -11.59
C GLN A 171 -7.85 -3.09 -11.08
N ALA A 172 -8.80 -2.40 -10.43
CA ALA A 172 -8.53 -1.11 -9.80
C ALA A 172 -7.50 -1.24 -8.67
N GLY A 173 -7.61 -2.26 -7.83
CA GLY A 173 -6.64 -2.55 -6.77
C GLY A 173 -5.23 -2.79 -7.31
N PHE A 174 -5.08 -3.64 -8.33
CA PHE A 174 -3.80 -3.90 -9.00
C PHE A 174 -3.22 -2.64 -9.65
N TYR A 175 -4.06 -1.87 -10.34
CA TYR A 175 -3.63 -0.60 -10.94
C TYR A 175 -3.16 0.39 -9.89
N GLY A 176 -3.91 0.56 -8.80
CA GLY A 176 -3.55 1.42 -7.68
C GLY A 176 -2.21 1.05 -7.07
N ALA A 177 -2.00 -0.24 -6.78
CA ALA A 177 -0.75 -0.77 -6.26
C ALA A 177 0.42 -0.51 -7.22
N GLY A 178 0.27 -0.82 -8.49
CA GLY A 178 1.29 -0.58 -9.52
C GLY A 178 1.67 0.89 -9.63
N ARG A 179 0.68 1.80 -9.69
CA ARG A 179 0.93 3.25 -9.76
C ARG A 179 1.60 3.79 -8.49
N ALA A 180 1.23 3.29 -7.31
CA ALA A 180 1.91 3.65 -6.07
C ALA A 180 3.39 3.25 -6.09
N LEU A 181 3.73 2.06 -6.60
CA LEU A 181 5.12 1.60 -6.74
C LEU A 181 5.92 2.45 -7.73
N VAL A 182 5.33 2.80 -8.89
CA VAL A 182 5.97 3.68 -9.88
C VAL A 182 6.33 5.04 -9.26
N ILE A 183 5.43 5.63 -8.48
CA ILE A 183 5.71 6.90 -7.80
C ILE A 183 6.73 6.71 -6.68
N THR A 184 6.67 5.61 -5.95
CA THR A 184 7.65 5.29 -4.91
C THR A 184 9.07 5.13 -5.48
N ALA A 185 9.22 4.76 -6.75
CA ALA A 185 10.51 4.71 -7.44
C ALA A 185 11.23 6.07 -7.49
N LEU A 186 10.51 7.18 -7.35
CA LEU A 186 11.12 8.51 -7.23
C LEU A 186 11.99 8.66 -5.98
N ILE A 187 11.69 7.94 -4.89
CA ILE A 187 12.45 8.01 -3.64
C ILE A 187 13.91 7.54 -3.85
N PRO A 188 14.17 6.30 -4.32
CA PRO A 188 15.55 5.90 -4.58
C PRO A 188 16.20 6.69 -5.72
N LEU A 189 15.43 7.28 -6.63
CA LEU A 189 15.97 8.17 -7.66
C LEU A 189 16.48 9.50 -7.06
N THR A 190 15.71 10.12 -6.16
CA THR A 190 16.17 11.33 -5.45
C THR A 190 17.35 11.03 -4.54
N MET A 191 17.41 9.85 -3.92
CA MET A 191 18.61 9.40 -3.19
C MET A 191 19.83 9.29 -4.11
N ALA A 192 19.67 8.75 -5.33
CA ALA A 192 20.76 8.66 -6.31
C ALA A 192 21.30 10.05 -6.68
N LEU A 193 20.41 11.02 -6.91
CA LEU A 193 20.80 12.43 -7.17
C LEU A 193 21.52 13.04 -5.97
N GLY A 194 21.04 12.82 -4.74
CA GLY A 194 21.68 13.27 -3.52
C GLY A 194 23.12 12.73 -3.37
N TYR A 195 23.32 11.43 -3.61
CA TYR A 195 24.66 10.84 -3.60
C TYR A 195 25.56 11.39 -4.69
N LEU A 196 25.03 11.65 -5.89
CA LEU A 196 25.81 12.27 -6.97
C LEU A 196 26.31 13.65 -6.57
N ILE A 197 25.47 14.48 -5.94
CA ILE A 197 25.86 15.79 -5.43
C ILE A 197 26.93 15.71 -4.33
N LEU A 198 26.90 14.65 -3.50
CA LEU A 198 27.88 14.47 -2.44
C LEU A 198 29.25 13.98 -2.94
N ILE A 199 29.31 13.38 -4.14
CA ILE A 199 30.55 12.92 -4.78
C ILE A 199 31.25 14.05 -5.54
N LEU A 200 30.50 15.01 -6.06
CA LEU A 200 31.03 16.21 -6.73
C LEU A 200 31.53 17.25 -5.71
#